data_4620cb5e6171b9011ecb8da35f1364a2
#
_entry.id   4620cb5e6171b9011ecb8da35f1364a2
#
_cell.length_a   1.000
_cell.length_b   1.000
_cell.length_c   1.000
_cell.angle_alpha   90.00
_cell.angle_beta   90.00
_cell.angle_gamma   90.00
#
_symmetry.space_group_name_H-M   'P 1'
#
loop_
_entity.id
_entity.type
_entity.pdbx_description
1 polymer ?
#
loop_
_entity_poly.entity_id
_entity_poly.type
_entity_poly.pdbx_seq_one_letter_code
_entity_poly.pdbx_strand_id
1 'polypeptide(L)'
;MARKNKRSKKYRDNIDFTHDEVYKPTYKQIQPRNEQQRLYHRYLNDWSKVILIALGPAGTGKTYLAVQEAVESFKAKDIERIVITRPAVSVDEKHGFLPGGLVEKMAPWIRPIVDILREHWSPRQTEYFMKQEKVEIAPLAYMRGRTFKNAWIIADEMQNATPEQMKMLLTRIGEGSRLVVTGDLQQHDRGYDQNGLQEFVERYNSNPERYNLINTVEFGQQHIERHPVVSQVLDIYK
;
A
#
# COMPACT_ATOMS: atom_id res chain seq x y z
N MET A 1 -55.89 -0.41 15.78
CA MET A 1 -54.57 -0.26 16.45
C MET A 1 -53.47 -0.30 15.38
N ALA A 2 -52.96 0.86 15.00
CA ALA A 2 -51.97 0.99 13.93
C ALA A 2 -50.56 1.01 14.54
N ARG A 3 -49.72 0.02 14.18
CA ARG A 3 -48.28 -0.04 14.56
C ARG A 3 -47.51 0.99 13.72
N LYS A 4 -47.01 2.04 14.35
CA LYS A 4 -46.08 3.00 13.77
C LYS A 4 -44.71 2.32 13.52
N ASN A 5 -44.36 2.17 12.26
CA ASN A 5 -43.04 1.77 11.82
C ASN A 5 -42.05 2.93 12.09
N LYS A 6 -41.15 2.76 13.07
CA LYS A 6 -40.03 3.65 13.30
C LYS A 6 -38.97 3.39 12.18
N ARG A 7 -38.98 4.23 11.15
CA ARG A 7 -37.83 4.33 10.21
C ARG A 7 -36.62 4.80 11.00
N SER A 8 -35.61 3.94 11.06
CA SER A 8 -34.28 4.29 11.55
C SER A 8 -33.72 5.43 10.69
N LYS A 9 -33.51 6.60 11.29
CA LYS A 9 -32.72 7.68 10.71
C LYS A 9 -31.31 7.16 10.53
N LYS A 10 -30.88 6.86 9.28
CA LYS A 10 -29.49 6.75 8.93
C LYS A 10 -28.85 8.10 9.25
N TYR A 11 -28.04 8.15 10.29
CA TYR A 11 -27.12 9.25 10.52
C TYR A 11 -26.17 9.29 9.33
N ARG A 12 -26.37 10.23 8.43
CA ARG A 12 -25.34 10.68 7.50
C ARG A 12 -24.45 11.62 8.33
N ASP A 13 -23.34 11.11 8.79
CA ASP A 13 -22.28 11.95 9.33
C ASP A 13 -21.70 12.79 8.18
N ASN A 14 -22.38 13.88 7.85
CA ASN A 14 -21.76 14.97 7.11
C ASN A 14 -20.82 15.70 8.09
N ILE A 15 -19.64 15.14 8.32
CA ILE A 15 -18.58 15.88 8.99
C ILE A 15 -18.11 16.91 7.99
N ASP A 16 -18.42 18.18 8.32
CA ASP A 16 -17.97 19.32 7.55
C ASP A 16 -16.49 19.57 7.86
N PHE A 17 -15.62 19.33 6.87
CA PHE A 17 -14.19 19.59 6.94
C PHE A 17 -13.82 21.01 6.50
N THR A 18 -14.82 21.88 6.20
CA THR A 18 -14.58 23.25 5.72
C THR A 18 -13.90 24.16 6.74
N HIS A 19 -13.90 23.76 8.03
CA HIS A 19 -13.22 24.49 9.11
C HIS A 19 -11.76 24.09 9.36
N ASP A 20 -11.17 23.24 8.54
CA ASP A 20 -9.72 23.02 8.52
C ASP A 20 -9.01 24.21 7.81
N GLU A 21 -9.30 25.44 8.26
CA GLU A 21 -8.96 26.71 7.59
C GLU A 21 -7.46 26.96 7.34
N VAL A 22 -6.58 26.09 7.83
CA VAL A 22 -5.12 26.26 7.72
C VAL A 22 -4.46 25.17 6.87
N TYR A 23 -5.14 24.03 6.62
CA TYR A 23 -4.55 22.94 5.89
C TYR A 23 -4.75 23.10 4.37
N LYS A 24 -3.69 23.47 3.68
CA LYS A 24 -3.66 23.38 2.21
C LYS A 24 -2.99 22.05 1.84
N PRO A 25 -3.71 21.15 1.17
CA PRO A 25 -3.09 19.95 0.64
C PRO A 25 -1.86 20.33 -0.18
N THR A 26 -0.72 19.73 0.13
CA THR A 26 0.52 19.94 -0.63
C THR A 26 0.56 19.11 -1.90
N TYR A 27 -0.46 18.25 -2.08
CA TYR A 27 -0.57 17.37 -3.22
C TYR A 27 -0.55 18.14 -4.53
N LYS A 28 0.39 17.77 -5.36
CA LYS A 28 0.42 18.11 -6.78
C LYS A 28 0.12 16.83 -7.55
N GLN A 29 -0.69 16.94 -8.59
CA GLN A 29 -0.98 15.80 -9.46
C GLN A 29 0.30 15.01 -9.77
N ILE A 30 0.21 13.67 -9.70
CA ILE A 30 1.33 12.78 -9.92
C ILE A 30 1.95 13.07 -11.28
N GLN A 31 3.23 13.37 -11.27
CA GLN A 31 4.03 13.47 -12.48
C GLN A 31 5.15 12.44 -12.41
N PRO A 32 5.01 11.32 -13.13
CA PRO A 32 6.07 10.35 -13.23
C PRO A 32 7.35 10.99 -13.78
N ARG A 33 8.47 10.84 -13.06
CA ARG A 33 9.74 11.50 -13.35
C ARG A 33 10.59 10.77 -14.38
N ASN A 34 10.36 9.47 -14.56
CA ASN A 34 11.06 8.63 -15.53
C ASN A 34 10.12 7.69 -16.27
N GLU A 35 10.61 6.99 -17.28
CA GLU A 35 9.78 6.10 -18.11
C GLU A 35 9.19 4.94 -17.31
N GLN A 36 9.95 4.39 -16.37
CA GLN A 36 9.48 3.27 -15.59
C GLN A 36 8.36 3.67 -14.64
N GLN A 37 8.43 4.86 -14.05
CA GLN A 37 7.33 5.44 -13.30
C GLN A 37 6.10 5.72 -14.19
N ARG A 38 6.30 6.17 -15.44
CA ARG A 38 5.19 6.34 -16.41
C ARG A 38 4.53 5.02 -16.75
N LEU A 39 5.30 3.96 -16.94
CA LEU A 39 4.78 2.62 -17.17
C LEU A 39 3.99 2.12 -15.96
N TYR A 40 4.56 2.26 -14.77
CA TYR A 40 3.91 1.87 -13.53
C TYR A 40 2.61 2.63 -13.30
N HIS A 41 2.60 3.94 -13.50
CA HIS A 41 1.40 4.77 -13.40
C HIS A 41 0.32 4.34 -14.37
N ARG A 42 0.66 4.00 -15.63
CA ARG A 42 -0.31 3.42 -16.57
C ARG A 42 -0.91 2.11 -16.06
N TYR A 43 -0.07 1.24 -15.49
CA TYR A 43 -0.55 -0.02 -14.92
C TYR A 43 -1.42 0.19 -13.67
N LEU A 44 -1.11 1.18 -12.85
CA LEU A 44 -1.95 1.56 -11.71
C LEU A 44 -3.33 2.06 -12.14
N ASN A 45 -3.47 2.61 -13.34
CA ASN A 45 -4.74 3.08 -13.90
C ASN A 45 -5.44 2.05 -14.80
N ASP A 46 -4.82 0.92 -15.09
CA ASP A 46 -5.41 -0.16 -15.88
C ASP A 46 -6.19 -1.13 -14.99
N TRP A 47 -7.49 -0.92 -14.85
CA TRP A 47 -8.39 -1.76 -14.06
C TRP A 47 -8.63 -3.16 -14.64
N SER A 48 -8.15 -3.47 -15.82
CA SER A 48 -8.13 -4.83 -16.34
C SER A 48 -7.15 -5.73 -15.61
N LYS A 49 -6.19 -5.13 -14.87
CA LYS A 49 -5.18 -5.82 -14.07
C LYS A 49 -5.54 -5.71 -12.59
N VAL A 50 -5.87 -6.84 -12.00
CA VAL A 50 -6.32 -6.91 -10.59
C VAL A 50 -5.13 -6.93 -9.63
N ILE A 51 -4.03 -7.58 -10.02
CA ILE A 51 -2.80 -7.65 -9.23
C ILE A 51 -1.67 -6.98 -9.99
N LEU A 52 -0.99 -6.06 -9.33
CA LEU A 52 0.19 -5.39 -9.85
C LEU A 52 1.37 -5.59 -8.90
N ILE A 53 2.46 -6.13 -9.40
CA ILE A 53 3.69 -6.36 -8.65
C ILE A 53 4.74 -5.32 -9.09
N ALA A 54 5.20 -4.49 -8.17
CA ALA A 54 6.23 -3.48 -8.41
C ALA A 54 7.51 -3.85 -7.65
N LEU A 55 8.56 -4.18 -8.39
CA LEU A 55 9.83 -4.66 -7.88
C LEU A 55 10.93 -3.61 -8.06
N GLY A 56 11.94 -3.65 -7.19
CA GLY A 56 13.18 -2.88 -7.34
C GLY A 56 13.57 -2.07 -6.12
N PRO A 57 14.68 -1.31 -6.21
CA PRO A 57 15.31 -0.68 -5.06
C PRO A 57 14.44 0.41 -4.42
N ALA A 58 14.74 0.70 -3.15
CA ALA A 58 14.12 1.79 -2.42
C ALA A 58 14.39 3.15 -3.11
N GLY A 59 13.42 4.07 -3.02
CA GLY A 59 13.53 5.40 -3.62
C GLY A 59 13.11 5.50 -5.09
N THR A 60 12.57 4.44 -5.70
CA THR A 60 12.03 4.46 -7.07
C THR A 60 10.57 4.90 -7.17
N GLY A 61 9.91 5.19 -6.03
CA GLY A 61 8.55 5.72 -5.98
C GLY A 61 7.43 4.67 -6.00
N LYS A 62 7.74 3.37 -5.86
CA LYS A 62 6.73 2.28 -5.89
C LYS A 62 5.57 2.50 -4.93
N THR A 63 5.86 2.59 -3.65
CA THR A 63 4.85 2.76 -2.61
C THR A 63 4.18 4.13 -2.70
N TYR A 64 4.96 5.17 -3.01
CA TYR A 64 4.46 6.54 -3.16
C TYR A 64 3.38 6.62 -4.24
N LEU A 65 3.66 6.15 -5.46
CA LEU A 65 2.71 6.16 -6.57
C LEU A 65 1.48 5.27 -6.29
N ALA A 66 1.69 4.11 -5.67
CA ALA A 66 0.59 3.21 -5.32
C ALA A 66 -0.39 3.85 -4.31
N VAL A 67 0.13 4.55 -3.30
CA VAL A 67 -0.71 5.26 -2.31
C VAL A 67 -1.44 6.43 -2.94
N GLN A 68 -0.78 7.20 -3.79
CA GLN A 68 -1.41 8.33 -4.46
C GLN A 68 -2.57 7.89 -5.35
N GLU A 69 -2.38 6.86 -6.19
CA GLU A 69 -3.45 6.33 -7.04
C GLU A 69 -4.59 5.71 -6.22
N ALA A 70 -4.28 5.07 -5.11
CA ALA A 70 -5.31 4.58 -4.19
C ALA A 70 -6.16 5.72 -3.64
N VAL A 71 -5.55 6.85 -3.29
CA VAL A 71 -6.26 8.04 -2.80
C VAL A 71 -7.12 8.66 -3.90
N GLU A 72 -6.62 8.78 -5.13
CA GLU A 72 -7.39 9.31 -6.24
C GLU A 72 -8.59 8.39 -6.57
N SER A 73 -8.39 7.07 -6.63
CA SER A 73 -9.49 6.11 -6.80
C SER A 73 -10.52 6.17 -5.67
N PHE A 74 -10.08 6.40 -4.44
CA PHE A 74 -10.97 6.59 -3.30
C PHE A 74 -11.78 7.89 -3.41
N LYS A 75 -11.15 9.00 -3.82
CA LYS A 75 -11.83 10.27 -4.08
C LYS A 75 -12.85 10.17 -5.23
N ALA A 76 -12.49 9.45 -6.29
CA ALA A 76 -13.36 9.17 -7.43
C ALA A 76 -14.52 8.22 -7.09
N LYS A 77 -14.48 7.56 -5.92
CA LYS A 77 -15.44 6.54 -5.46
C LYS A 77 -15.41 5.24 -6.28
N ASP A 78 -14.31 4.96 -6.94
CA ASP A 78 -14.07 3.69 -7.62
C ASP A 78 -13.87 2.56 -6.61
N ILE A 79 -13.42 2.92 -5.41
CA ILE A 79 -13.25 2.02 -4.26
C ILE A 79 -13.88 2.62 -3.00
N GLU A 80 -14.16 1.75 -2.03
CA GLU A 80 -14.76 2.14 -0.75
C GLU A 80 -13.74 2.29 0.38
N ARG A 81 -12.55 1.65 0.24
CA ARG A 81 -11.50 1.66 1.25
C ARG A 81 -10.12 1.44 0.67
N ILE A 82 -9.12 1.94 1.39
CA ILE A 82 -7.70 1.67 1.16
C ILE A 82 -7.22 0.75 2.29
N VAL A 83 -6.58 -0.37 1.95
CA VAL A 83 -6.03 -1.32 2.92
C VAL A 83 -4.52 -1.36 2.74
N ILE A 84 -3.78 -1.13 3.81
CA ILE A 84 -2.32 -1.12 3.81
C ILE A 84 -1.84 -2.27 4.69
N THR A 85 -0.99 -3.12 4.14
CA THR A 85 -0.43 -4.25 4.86
C THR A 85 1.07 -4.36 4.61
N ARG A 86 1.76 -4.94 5.58
CA ARG A 86 3.19 -5.23 5.53
C ARG A 86 3.49 -6.48 6.34
N PRO A 87 4.42 -7.35 5.92
CA PRO A 87 4.93 -8.43 6.76
C PRO A 87 5.53 -7.86 8.05
N ALA A 88 5.22 -8.48 9.17
CA ALA A 88 5.92 -8.19 10.41
C ALA A 88 7.33 -8.80 10.30
N VAL A 89 8.34 -7.98 10.28
CA VAL A 89 9.73 -8.41 10.48
C VAL A 89 9.94 -8.38 11.98
N SER A 90 10.51 -9.43 12.56
CA SER A 90 10.82 -9.46 13.99
C SER A 90 11.88 -8.39 14.28
N VAL A 91 11.41 -7.26 14.78
CA VAL A 91 12.28 -6.16 15.26
C VAL A 91 12.84 -6.49 16.64
N ASP A 92 12.43 -7.62 17.20
CA ASP A 92 12.69 -7.99 18.59
C ASP A 92 14.17 -8.16 18.94
N GLU A 93 15.04 -8.35 17.95
CA GLU A 93 16.47 -8.56 18.24
C GLU A 93 17.30 -7.26 18.32
N LYS A 94 16.81 -6.13 17.77
CA LYS A 94 17.63 -4.89 17.69
C LYS A 94 17.07 -3.69 18.46
N HIS A 95 15.80 -3.65 18.82
CA HIS A 95 15.17 -2.41 19.36
C HIS A 95 14.45 -2.59 20.70
N GLY A 96 14.53 -3.74 21.35
CA GLY A 96 13.87 -3.98 22.63
C GLY A 96 12.34 -4.07 22.52
N PHE A 97 11.71 -4.38 23.64
CA PHE A 97 10.27 -4.57 23.75
C PHE A 97 9.53 -3.23 23.65
N LEU A 98 9.01 -2.88 22.47
CA LEU A 98 8.09 -1.74 22.34
C LEU A 98 6.78 -2.08 23.07
N PRO A 99 6.37 -1.31 24.08
CA PRO A 99 5.09 -1.50 24.74
C PRO A 99 3.94 -1.17 23.79
N GLY A 100 2.82 -1.90 23.89
CA GLY A 100 1.63 -1.64 23.11
C GLY A 100 1.14 -2.82 22.27
N GLY A 101 -0.03 -2.69 21.68
CA GLY A 101 -0.62 -3.65 20.76
C GLY A 101 0.15 -3.76 19.45
N LEU A 102 -0.15 -4.79 18.65
CA LEU A 102 0.55 -5.06 17.38
C LEU A 102 0.45 -3.88 16.40
N VAL A 103 -0.69 -3.18 16.37
CA VAL A 103 -0.90 -1.98 15.52
C VAL A 103 0.01 -0.82 15.98
N GLU A 104 0.18 -0.63 17.29
CA GLU A 104 1.08 0.40 17.83
C GLU A 104 2.54 0.09 17.52
N LYS A 105 2.92 -1.18 17.52
CA LYS A 105 4.26 -1.64 17.09
C LYS A 105 4.52 -1.41 15.60
N MET A 106 3.47 -1.35 14.79
CA MET A 106 3.59 -1.03 13.35
C MET A 106 3.71 0.47 13.08
N ALA A 107 3.39 1.34 14.03
CA ALA A 107 3.35 2.79 13.82
C ALA A 107 4.62 3.38 13.15
N PRO A 108 5.86 2.99 13.51
CA PRO A 108 7.07 3.51 12.84
C PRO A 108 7.14 3.16 11.36
N TRP A 109 6.67 1.98 10.97
CA TRP A 109 6.74 1.50 9.58
C TRP A 109 5.64 2.07 8.68
N ILE A 110 4.54 2.46 9.31
CA ILE A 110 3.37 3.03 8.63
C ILE A 110 3.54 4.53 8.41
N ARG A 111 4.38 5.17 9.23
CA ARG A 111 4.57 6.62 9.20
C ARG A 111 4.86 7.18 7.81
N PRO A 112 5.75 6.59 6.99
CA PRO A 112 5.98 7.06 5.63
C PRO A 112 4.73 7.05 4.76
N ILE A 113 3.86 6.05 4.93
CA ILE A 113 2.61 5.94 4.18
C ILE A 113 1.59 6.97 4.67
N VAL A 114 1.50 7.17 6.00
CA VAL A 114 0.64 8.21 6.59
C VAL A 114 1.09 9.60 6.14
N ASP A 115 2.38 9.83 5.99
CA ASP A 115 2.90 11.11 5.49
C ASP A 115 2.46 11.35 4.04
N ILE A 116 2.44 10.34 3.18
CA ILE A 116 1.89 10.44 1.81
C ILE A 116 0.38 10.74 1.85
N LEU A 117 -0.38 10.05 2.71
CA LEU A 117 -1.82 10.31 2.87
C LEU A 117 -2.08 11.77 3.31
N ARG A 118 -1.21 12.32 4.15
CA ARG A 118 -1.30 13.71 4.62
C ARG A 118 -0.95 14.75 3.55
N GLU A 119 -0.37 14.38 2.44
CA GLU A 119 -0.28 15.26 1.27
C GLU A 119 -1.65 15.55 0.65
N HIS A 120 -2.59 14.60 0.78
CA HIS A 120 -3.93 14.67 0.19
C HIS A 120 -5.01 15.13 1.16
N TRP A 121 -4.85 14.80 2.44
CA TRP A 121 -5.85 15.01 3.50
C TRP A 121 -5.24 15.69 4.71
N SER A 122 -6.01 16.53 5.40
CA SER A 122 -5.58 17.07 6.68
C SER A 122 -5.33 15.96 7.71
N PRO A 123 -4.52 16.19 8.75
CA PRO A 123 -4.34 15.24 9.83
C PRO A 123 -5.66 14.75 10.42
N ARG A 124 -6.65 15.66 10.59
CA ARG A 124 -7.99 15.36 11.10
C ARG A 124 -8.77 14.46 10.14
N GLN A 125 -8.71 14.73 8.82
CA GLN A 125 -9.34 13.89 7.81
C GLN A 125 -8.70 12.50 7.75
N THR A 126 -7.37 12.42 7.81
CA THR A 126 -6.64 11.14 7.83
C THR A 126 -7.06 10.30 9.04
N GLU A 127 -7.07 10.89 10.25
CA GLU A 127 -7.53 10.20 11.45
C GLU A 127 -8.99 9.75 11.35
N TYR A 128 -9.86 10.59 10.78
CA TYR A 128 -11.25 10.25 10.57
C TYR A 128 -11.40 9.04 9.66
N PHE A 129 -10.71 9.02 8.50
CA PHE A 129 -10.77 7.88 7.58
C PHE A 129 -10.20 6.60 8.19
N MET A 130 -9.18 6.70 9.03
CA MET A 130 -8.65 5.57 9.77
C MET A 130 -9.66 5.06 10.82
N LYS A 131 -10.30 5.93 11.59
CA LYS A 131 -11.34 5.57 12.56
C LYS A 131 -12.58 4.96 11.93
N GLN A 132 -12.91 5.38 10.70
CA GLN A 132 -14.04 4.85 9.93
C GLN A 132 -13.67 3.62 9.10
N GLU A 133 -12.46 3.07 9.28
CA GLU A 133 -11.92 1.94 8.50
C GLU A 133 -11.96 2.16 6.97
N LYS A 134 -12.01 3.44 6.53
CA LYS A 134 -11.87 3.82 5.11
C LYS A 134 -10.41 3.75 4.68
N VAL A 135 -9.50 3.99 5.61
CA VAL A 135 -8.07 3.67 5.51
C VAL A 135 -7.77 2.69 6.63
N GLU A 136 -7.54 1.45 6.27
CA GLU A 136 -7.22 0.38 7.20
C GLU A 136 -5.74 0.02 7.10
N ILE A 137 -5.08 -0.06 8.25
CA ILE A 137 -3.70 -0.52 8.35
C ILE A 137 -3.72 -1.81 9.15
N ALA A 138 -3.39 -2.91 8.49
CA ALA A 138 -3.47 -4.23 9.07
C ALA A 138 -2.15 -5.00 8.91
N PRO A 139 -1.61 -5.61 9.98
CA PRO A 139 -0.55 -6.59 9.84
C PRO A 139 -0.95 -7.70 8.87
N LEU A 140 -0.01 -8.17 8.07
CA LEU A 140 -0.28 -9.20 7.06
C LEU A 140 -0.97 -10.44 7.66
N ALA A 141 -0.60 -10.83 8.88
CA ALA A 141 -1.22 -11.95 9.58
C ALA A 141 -2.73 -11.76 9.85
N TYR A 142 -3.21 -10.52 9.98
CA TYR A 142 -4.62 -10.22 10.26
C TYR A 142 -5.49 -10.19 9.00
N MET A 143 -4.91 -10.38 7.84
CA MET A 143 -5.65 -10.50 6.59
C MET A 143 -6.20 -11.92 6.36
N ARG A 144 -5.73 -12.89 7.15
CA ARG A 144 -6.17 -14.30 7.04
C ARG A 144 -7.66 -14.44 7.31
N GLY A 145 -8.36 -15.19 6.43
CA GLY A 145 -9.81 -15.44 6.56
C GLY A 145 -10.71 -14.27 6.11
N ARG A 146 -10.12 -13.16 5.67
CA ARG A 146 -10.88 -12.01 5.16
C ARG A 146 -10.96 -12.05 3.62
N THR A 147 -11.96 -11.38 3.07
CA THR A 147 -12.06 -11.08 1.64
C THR A 147 -12.35 -9.58 1.51
N PHE A 148 -11.50 -8.88 0.77
CA PHE A 148 -11.62 -7.44 0.58
C PHE A 148 -12.39 -7.17 -0.72
N LYS A 149 -13.50 -6.46 -0.62
CA LYS A 149 -14.32 -6.02 -1.75
C LYS A 149 -14.27 -4.50 -1.87
N ASN A 150 -14.35 -4.00 -3.10
CA ASN A 150 -14.31 -2.57 -3.42
C ASN A 150 -13.13 -1.87 -2.70
N ALA A 151 -11.96 -2.50 -2.69
CA ALA A 151 -10.81 -2.07 -1.93
C ALA A 151 -9.55 -1.97 -2.78
N TRP A 152 -8.74 -0.96 -2.51
CA TRP A 152 -7.37 -0.89 -2.99
C TRP A 152 -6.44 -1.37 -1.89
N ILE A 153 -5.77 -2.49 -2.12
CA ILE A 153 -4.87 -3.11 -1.16
C ILE A 153 -3.44 -2.79 -1.57
N ILE A 154 -2.66 -2.25 -0.65
CA ILE A 154 -1.23 -1.99 -0.82
C ILE A 154 -0.48 -2.91 0.13
N ALA A 155 0.28 -3.84 -0.42
CA ALA A 155 1.13 -4.77 0.32
C ALA A 155 2.59 -4.36 0.12
N ASP A 156 3.15 -3.71 1.14
CA ASP A 156 4.47 -3.09 1.08
C ASP A 156 5.56 -3.99 1.69
N GLU A 157 6.80 -3.91 1.17
CA GLU A 157 7.98 -4.68 1.63
C GLU A 157 7.75 -6.20 1.62
N MET A 158 7.07 -6.70 0.60
CA MET A 158 6.66 -8.10 0.52
C MET A 158 7.79 -9.09 0.27
N GLN A 159 9.03 -8.65 0.01
CA GLN A 159 10.22 -9.52 0.04
C GLN A 159 10.43 -10.17 1.41
N ASN A 160 9.84 -9.61 2.46
CA ASN A 160 9.87 -10.16 3.82
C ASN A 160 8.70 -11.13 4.13
N ALA A 161 7.86 -11.44 3.16
CA ALA A 161 6.79 -12.42 3.32
C ALA A 161 7.28 -13.85 3.00
N THR A 162 6.78 -14.84 3.75
CA THR A 162 6.97 -16.24 3.38
C THR A 162 6.09 -16.62 2.19
N PRO A 163 6.36 -17.75 1.49
CA PRO A 163 5.49 -18.25 0.42
C PRO A 163 4.04 -18.42 0.84
N GLU A 164 3.78 -18.92 2.05
CA GLU A 164 2.43 -19.11 2.59
C GLU A 164 1.74 -17.77 2.84
N GLN A 165 2.48 -16.78 3.36
CA GLN A 165 1.97 -15.43 3.58
C GLN A 165 1.64 -14.74 2.26
N MET A 166 2.51 -14.87 1.26
CA MET A 166 2.28 -14.32 -0.08
C MET A 166 1.03 -14.95 -0.71
N LYS A 167 0.94 -16.29 -0.73
CA LYS A 167 -0.23 -17.01 -1.23
C LYS A 167 -1.50 -16.62 -0.48
N MET A 168 -1.43 -16.53 0.84
CA MET A 168 -2.54 -16.11 1.68
C MET A 168 -3.05 -14.75 1.26
N LEU A 169 -2.18 -13.75 1.10
CA LEU A 169 -2.54 -12.38 0.70
C LEU A 169 -3.19 -12.35 -0.69
N LEU A 170 -2.54 -12.97 -1.68
CA LEU A 170 -3.00 -12.95 -3.08
C LEU A 170 -4.40 -13.55 -3.25
N THR A 171 -4.83 -14.39 -2.32
CA THR A 171 -6.17 -15.01 -2.31
C THR A 171 -7.21 -14.23 -1.49
N ARG A 172 -6.91 -13.02 -1.01
CA ARG A 172 -7.85 -12.17 -0.24
C ARG A 172 -8.63 -11.18 -1.10
N ILE A 173 -8.31 -11.08 -2.37
CA ILE A 173 -8.93 -10.13 -3.30
C ILE A 173 -10.37 -10.55 -3.56
N GLY A 174 -11.31 -9.63 -3.38
CA GLY A 174 -12.72 -9.76 -3.70
C GLY A 174 -13.11 -8.90 -4.89
N GLU A 175 -14.37 -8.95 -5.24
CA GLU A 175 -14.95 -8.17 -6.32
C GLU A 175 -14.72 -6.67 -6.14
N GLY A 176 -14.44 -5.95 -7.24
CA GLY A 176 -14.21 -4.51 -7.24
C GLY A 176 -12.91 -4.09 -6.54
N SER A 177 -12.01 -5.06 -6.23
CA SER A 177 -10.77 -4.76 -5.53
C SER A 177 -9.55 -4.90 -6.41
N ARG A 178 -8.49 -4.23 -5.97
CA ARG A 178 -7.17 -4.24 -6.59
C ARG A 178 -6.09 -4.46 -5.54
N LEU A 179 -5.03 -5.18 -5.89
CA LEU A 179 -3.86 -5.41 -5.05
C LEU A 179 -2.61 -4.90 -5.75
N VAL A 180 -1.90 -4.02 -5.09
CA VAL A 180 -0.56 -3.58 -5.46
C VAL A 180 0.43 -4.14 -4.45
N VAL A 181 1.39 -4.90 -4.93
CA VAL A 181 2.47 -5.49 -4.14
C VAL A 181 3.75 -4.74 -4.45
N THR A 182 4.46 -4.27 -3.44
CA THR A 182 5.78 -3.65 -3.59
C THR A 182 6.84 -4.45 -2.85
N GLY A 183 8.06 -4.44 -3.38
CA GLY A 183 9.19 -5.09 -2.73
C GLY A 183 10.51 -4.91 -3.47
N ASP A 184 11.59 -5.27 -2.80
CA ASP A 184 12.94 -5.29 -3.33
C ASP A 184 13.56 -6.67 -3.11
N LEU A 185 13.71 -7.44 -4.18
CA LEU A 185 14.25 -8.81 -4.10
C LEU A 185 15.71 -8.86 -3.62
N GLN A 186 16.43 -7.72 -3.69
CA GLN A 186 17.82 -7.62 -3.22
C GLN A 186 17.93 -7.26 -1.72
N GLN A 187 16.82 -6.77 -1.10
CA GLN A 187 16.76 -6.39 0.30
C GLN A 187 15.88 -7.38 1.07
N HIS A 188 16.47 -8.50 1.47
CA HIS A 188 15.77 -9.55 2.21
C HIS A 188 16.30 -9.62 3.65
N ASP A 189 15.47 -9.21 4.61
CA ASP A 189 15.85 -9.09 6.03
C ASP A 189 15.71 -10.42 6.81
N ARG A 190 15.21 -11.51 6.19
CA ARG A 190 14.92 -12.79 6.85
C ARG A 190 16.03 -13.84 6.78
N GLY A 191 17.24 -13.47 6.32
CA GLY A 191 18.35 -14.41 6.24
C GLY A 191 18.12 -15.51 5.21
N TYR A 192 18.08 -16.79 5.65
CA TYR A 192 17.96 -17.96 4.76
C TYR A 192 16.50 -18.40 4.51
N ASP A 193 15.51 -17.70 5.04
CA ASP A 193 14.11 -18.04 4.82
C ASP A 193 13.70 -17.80 3.36
N GLN A 194 12.80 -18.63 2.84
CA GLN A 194 12.30 -18.48 1.48
C GLN A 194 11.52 -17.17 1.32
N ASN A 195 11.90 -16.39 0.29
CA ASN A 195 11.23 -15.17 -0.08
C ASN A 195 10.00 -15.47 -0.94
N GLY A 196 8.81 -15.27 -0.35
CA GLY A 196 7.54 -15.58 -1.03
C GLY A 196 7.25 -14.68 -2.24
N LEU A 197 7.76 -13.44 -2.25
CA LEU A 197 7.65 -12.56 -3.40
C LEU A 197 8.52 -13.06 -4.56
N GLN A 198 9.75 -13.46 -4.26
CA GLN A 198 10.66 -14.01 -5.27
C GLN A 198 10.07 -15.28 -5.89
N GLU A 199 9.64 -16.24 -5.07
CA GLU A 199 9.01 -17.47 -5.54
C GLU A 199 7.80 -17.19 -6.44
N PHE A 200 6.95 -16.24 -6.05
CA PHE A 200 5.79 -15.87 -6.85
C PHE A 200 6.20 -15.30 -8.21
N VAL A 201 7.18 -14.39 -8.24
CA VAL A 201 7.66 -13.75 -9.47
C VAL A 201 8.30 -14.76 -10.41
N GLU A 202 9.11 -15.68 -9.90
CA GLU A 202 9.72 -16.76 -10.70
C GLU A 202 8.65 -17.65 -11.35
N ARG A 203 7.64 -18.06 -10.58
CA ARG A 203 6.50 -18.86 -11.09
C ARG A 203 5.67 -18.08 -12.12
N TYR A 204 5.42 -16.80 -11.90
CA TYR A 204 4.70 -15.95 -12.84
C TYR A 204 5.47 -15.81 -14.14
N ASN A 205 6.78 -15.51 -14.07
CA ASN A 205 7.64 -15.30 -15.24
C ASN A 205 7.83 -16.54 -16.10
N SER A 206 7.57 -17.74 -15.58
CA SER A 206 7.65 -18.99 -16.37
C SER A 206 6.57 -19.06 -17.46
N ASN A 207 5.42 -18.38 -17.29
CA ASN A 207 4.36 -18.30 -18.30
C ASN A 207 3.43 -17.08 -18.06
N PRO A 208 3.90 -15.85 -18.22
CA PRO A 208 3.16 -14.64 -17.86
C PRO A 208 1.89 -14.44 -18.71
N GLU A 209 1.90 -14.89 -19.97
CA GLU A 209 0.78 -14.72 -20.89
C GLU A 209 -0.49 -15.47 -20.43
N ARG A 210 -0.31 -16.50 -19.60
CA ARG A 210 -1.43 -17.27 -19.02
C ARG A 210 -2.24 -16.45 -18.01
N TYR A 211 -1.65 -15.41 -17.42
CA TYR A 211 -2.18 -14.70 -16.26
C TYR A 211 -2.56 -13.26 -16.58
N ASN A 212 -3.60 -13.11 -17.39
CA ASN A 212 -4.02 -11.82 -17.97
C ASN A 212 -4.52 -10.78 -16.94
N LEU A 213 -4.80 -11.16 -15.69
CA LEU A 213 -5.22 -10.27 -14.61
C LEU A 213 -4.06 -9.77 -13.74
N ILE A 214 -2.84 -10.23 -14.02
CA ILE A 214 -1.64 -9.89 -13.24
C ILE A 214 -0.67 -9.13 -14.15
N ASN A 215 0.00 -8.14 -13.57
CA ASN A 215 1.08 -7.44 -14.25
C ASN A 215 2.26 -7.22 -13.31
N THR A 216 3.45 -7.08 -13.88
CA THR A 216 4.68 -6.79 -13.14
C THR A 216 5.38 -5.58 -13.73
N VAL A 217 6.05 -4.82 -12.87
CA VAL A 217 6.96 -3.74 -13.28
C VAL A 217 8.21 -3.82 -12.44
N GLU A 218 9.37 -3.71 -13.07
CA GLU A 218 10.66 -3.76 -12.41
C GLU A 218 11.40 -2.43 -12.55
N PHE A 219 11.85 -1.89 -11.43
CA PHE A 219 12.67 -0.69 -11.35
C PHE A 219 14.12 -1.07 -11.13
N GLY A 220 15.02 -0.49 -11.92
CA GLY A 220 16.47 -0.60 -11.73
C GLY A 220 17.01 0.58 -10.90
N GLN A 221 18.32 0.52 -10.59
CA GLN A 221 19.02 1.59 -9.85
C GLN A 221 18.94 2.95 -10.54
N GLN A 222 18.93 2.96 -11.88
CA GLN A 222 18.80 4.18 -12.68
C GLN A 222 17.46 4.92 -12.50
N HIS A 223 16.46 4.27 -11.89
CA HIS A 223 15.13 4.84 -11.64
C HIS A 223 14.98 5.39 -10.22
N ILE A 224 16.08 5.40 -9.44
CA ILE A 224 16.07 5.95 -8.07
C ILE A 224 15.96 7.47 -8.14
N GLU A 225 14.93 8.00 -7.54
CA GLU A 225 14.63 9.44 -7.45
C GLU A 225 14.92 9.94 -6.02
N ARG A 226 16.18 10.26 -5.77
CA ARG A 226 16.65 10.79 -4.50
C ARG A 226 17.38 12.12 -4.71
N HIS A 227 17.51 12.90 -3.64
CA HIS A 227 18.33 14.10 -3.69
C HIS A 227 19.77 13.72 -4.11
N PRO A 228 20.42 14.49 -5.01
CA PRO A 228 21.77 14.16 -5.51
C PRO A 228 22.80 13.90 -4.43
N VAL A 229 22.68 14.56 -3.27
CA VAL A 229 23.57 14.32 -2.12
C VAL A 229 23.55 12.86 -1.64
N VAL A 230 22.42 12.16 -1.78
CA VAL A 230 22.31 10.74 -1.35
C VAL A 230 23.24 9.85 -2.17
N SER A 231 23.34 10.09 -3.47
CA SER A 231 24.28 9.36 -4.34
C SER A 231 25.72 9.61 -3.93
N GLN A 232 26.06 10.86 -3.58
CA GLN A 232 27.42 11.21 -3.10
C GLN A 232 27.73 10.53 -1.76
N VAL A 233 26.76 10.49 -0.84
CA VAL A 233 26.93 9.77 0.44
C VAL A 233 27.13 8.27 0.19
N LEU A 234 26.35 7.65 -0.67
CA LEU A 234 26.49 6.22 -0.98
C LEU A 234 27.84 5.89 -1.64
N ASP A 235 28.40 6.81 -2.42
CA ASP A 235 29.74 6.64 -3.00
C ASP A 235 30.85 6.68 -1.95
N ILE A 236 30.69 7.47 -0.87
CA ILE A 236 31.65 7.54 0.24
C ILE A 236 31.71 6.21 1.00
N TYR A 237 30.60 5.46 1.04
CA TYR A 237 30.50 4.18 1.78
C TYR A 237 30.76 2.94 0.91
N LYS A 238 31.10 3.09 -0.37
CA LYS A 238 31.57 1.99 -1.24
C LYS A 238 33.05 1.71 -1.01
#